data_f5e16b1cf2676b4a1202370bcd945f76
#
_entry.id   f5e16b1cf2676b4a1202370bcd945f76
#
_cell.length_a   1.000
_cell.length_b   1.000
_cell.length_c   1.000
_cell.angle_alpha   90.00
_cell.angle_beta   90.00
_cell.angle_gamma   90.00
#
_symmetry.space_group_name_H-M   'P 1'
#
loop_
_entity.id
_entity.type
_entity.pdbx_description
1 polymer ?
#
loop_
_entity_poly.entity_id
_entity_poly.type
_entity_poly.pdbx_seq_one_letter_code
_entity_poly.pdbx_strand_id
1 'polypeptide(L)'
;TIIHLSCLVFIMGATSIPYWPNKRPFYEQPLYLFQIISPSAIKKYGIINYWIYQYVSLQPVSENSKQYIHKFMKQYYKRKKSLSNNHHNKNLILILVESLQSWAINLKIEGQEVTPYMNEIIKDSTTLYFPKIVPQVKDGRSSDAQLIINTGLLPLMTGAASSLCATNTFPSLPSALKEKGYTSISFICDNRTFWNQGHTTIAYGFNHLYDQMQKEKERKEADETLFQNALPLLKKENSPFYAQLVTLSSHEPYNTPIIVDSPLMRKKFINNEARNYLIAIQYVDRCVKHFIERLKKEGLYENSIIIITGDHEQMTFNNYEGRVQQTVEDCFVPFIIINSPLKSKNTNCYFSQVDIYTSLLDLMGCDSYFWKGLGESVFNNDVSNYATFRANVAVKGEETPDSIRNYKNECWRVSDILLRMNYFKEPH
;
A
#
# COMPACT_ATOMS: atom_id res chain seq x y z
N THR A 1 -5.35 -42.94 5.23
CA THR A 1 -5.85 -43.78 4.15
C THR A 1 -7.24 -43.31 3.74
N ILE A 2 -8.00 -44.03 2.93
CA ILE A 2 -9.28 -43.58 2.33
C ILE A 2 -10.26 -43.03 3.39
N ILE A 3 -10.39 -43.66 4.56
CA ILE A 3 -11.28 -43.21 5.64
C ILE A 3 -10.89 -41.80 6.15
N HIS A 4 -9.62 -41.55 6.34
CA HIS A 4 -9.12 -40.22 6.77
C HIS A 4 -9.37 -39.17 5.71
N LEU A 5 -9.20 -39.50 4.43
CA LEU A 5 -9.47 -38.59 3.33
C LEU A 5 -10.97 -38.28 3.22
N SER A 6 -11.83 -39.30 3.40
CA SER A 6 -13.29 -39.13 3.38
C SER A 6 -13.80 -38.29 4.55
N CYS A 7 -13.26 -38.49 5.77
CA CYS A 7 -13.57 -37.64 6.93
C CYS A 7 -13.12 -36.19 6.71
N LEU A 8 -11.96 -35.98 6.11
CA LEU A 8 -11.42 -34.67 5.78
C LEU A 8 -12.30 -33.93 4.78
N VAL A 9 -12.71 -34.62 3.69
CA VAL A 9 -13.62 -34.07 2.67
C VAL A 9 -14.99 -33.76 3.27
N PHE A 10 -15.49 -34.60 4.16
CA PHE A 10 -16.75 -34.38 4.86
C PHE A 10 -16.69 -33.16 5.79
N ILE A 11 -15.64 -33.03 6.59
CA ILE A 11 -15.44 -31.89 7.50
C ILE A 11 -15.31 -30.60 6.69
N MET A 12 -14.55 -30.60 5.61
CA MET A 12 -14.40 -29.44 4.71
C MET A 12 -15.72 -29.06 4.03
N GLY A 13 -16.50 -30.04 3.56
CA GLY A 13 -17.82 -29.84 3.01
C GLY A 13 -18.80 -29.25 4.02
N ALA A 14 -18.88 -29.85 5.21
CA ALA A 14 -19.79 -29.41 6.27
C ALA A 14 -19.51 -27.98 6.76
N THR A 15 -18.23 -27.60 6.89
CA THR A 15 -17.84 -26.25 7.30
C THR A 15 -18.03 -25.20 6.21
N SER A 16 -18.17 -25.62 4.96
CA SER A 16 -18.38 -24.73 3.80
C SER A 16 -19.86 -24.51 3.46
N ILE A 17 -20.77 -25.36 3.96
CA ILE A 17 -22.22 -25.29 3.70
C ILE A 17 -22.81 -23.88 3.90
N PRO A 18 -22.51 -23.14 4.99
CA PRO A 18 -23.06 -21.81 5.21
C PRO A 18 -22.73 -20.78 4.12
N TYR A 19 -21.74 -21.06 3.30
CA TYR A 19 -21.22 -20.16 2.27
C TYR A 19 -21.54 -20.62 0.84
N TRP A 20 -22.10 -21.81 0.68
CA TRP A 20 -22.44 -22.39 -0.63
C TRP A 20 -23.41 -21.58 -1.48
N PRO A 21 -24.35 -20.82 -0.93
CA PRO A 21 -25.26 -20.00 -1.75
C PRO A 21 -24.54 -19.02 -2.66
N ASN A 22 -23.32 -18.59 -2.30
CA ASN A 22 -22.53 -17.64 -3.09
C ASN A 22 -21.72 -18.28 -4.23
N LYS A 23 -21.87 -19.59 -4.49
CA LYS A 23 -21.20 -20.37 -5.55
C LYS A 23 -19.67 -20.21 -5.58
N ARG A 24 -19.06 -19.81 -4.47
CA ARG A 24 -17.58 -19.71 -4.36
C ARG A 24 -17.03 -20.99 -3.76
N PRO A 25 -15.94 -21.54 -4.28
CA PRO A 25 -15.21 -22.61 -3.62
C PRO A 25 -14.88 -22.25 -2.19
N PHE A 26 -14.85 -23.23 -1.27
CA PHE A 26 -14.62 -22.96 0.16
C PHE A 26 -13.30 -22.19 0.43
N TYR A 27 -12.26 -22.45 -0.37
CA TYR A 27 -10.95 -21.77 -0.27
C TYR A 27 -10.98 -20.31 -0.76
N GLU A 28 -12.03 -19.88 -1.46
CA GLU A 28 -12.24 -18.49 -1.86
C GLU A 28 -13.14 -17.73 -0.87
N GLN A 29 -13.55 -18.37 0.21
CA GLN A 29 -14.39 -17.70 1.21
C GLN A 29 -13.55 -16.65 1.97
N PRO A 30 -14.14 -15.47 2.28
CA PRO A 30 -13.39 -14.36 2.85
C PRO A 30 -12.53 -14.72 4.08
N LEU A 31 -13.04 -15.60 4.95
CA LEU A 31 -12.31 -15.98 6.17
C LEU A 31 -11.14 -16.94 5.94
N TYR A 32 -11.12 -17.68 4.84
CA TYR A 32 -9.95 -18.45 4.43
C TYR A 32 -8.89 -17.57 3.81
N LEU A 33 -9.26 -16.38 3.32
CA LEU A 33 -8.35 -15.40 2.76
C LEU A 33 -7.65 -14.55 3.83
N PHE A 34 -8.21 -14.49 5.06
CA PHE A 34 -7.63 -13.75 6.19
C PHE A 34 -6.64 -14.61 6.99
N GLN A 35 -5.51 -14.92 6.41
CA GLN A 35 -4.48 -15.75 7.08
C GLN A 35 -3.88 -15.12 8.33
N ILE A 36 -3.93 -13.82 8.45
CA ILE A 36 -3.36 -13.08 9.58
C ILE A 36 -4.23 -13.22 10.83
N ILE A 37 -5.50 -13.46 10.63
CA ILE A 37 -6.44 -13.65 11.74
C ILE A 37 -6.56 -15.16 11.98
N SER A 38 -5.43 -15.85 12.09
CA SER A 38 -5.41 -17.26 12.40
C SER A 38 -6.31 -17.66 13.57
N PRO A 39 -6.40 -16.90 14.70
CA PRO A 39 -7.32 -17.22 15.79
C PRO A 39 -8.80 -17.19 15.37
N SER A 40 -9.22 -16.23 14.54
CA SER A 40 -10.60 -16.14 14.06
C SER A 40 -10.93 -17.20 13.02
N ALA A 41 -10.01 -17.50 12.11
CA ALA A 41 -10.15 -18.59 11.15
C ALA A 41 -10.20 -19.94 11.85
N ILE A 42 -9.32 -20.20 12.81
CA ILE A 42 -9.30 -21.41 13.63
C ILE A 42 -10.60 -21.53 14.45
N LYS A 43 -11.06 -20.45 15.06
CA LYS A 43 -12.30 -20.44 15.85
C LYS A 43 -13.52 -20.80 15.00
N LYS A 44 -13.58 -20.35 13.76
CA LYS A 44 -14.73 -20.54 12.86
C LYS A 44 -14.69 -21.85 12.08
N TYR A 45 -13.52 -22.22 11.57
CA TYR A 45 -13.35 -23.37 10.67
C TYR A 45 -12.61 -24.55 11.30
N GLY A 46 -12.02 -24.36 12.48
CA GLY A 46 -11.21 -25.35 13.16
C GLY A 46 -9.78 -25.42 12.63
N ILE A 47 -8.88 -25.91 13.49
CA ILE A 47 -7.43 -25.94 13.23
C ILE A 47 -7.07 -26.85 12.03
N ILE A 48 -7.82 -27.93 11.81
CA ILE A 48 -7.55 -28.88 10.73
C ILE A 48 -7.78 -28.24 9.38
N ASN A 49 -8.93 -27.55 9.19
CA ASN A 49 -9.22 -26.83 7.95
C ASN A 49 -8.23 -25.70 7.70
N TYR A 50 -7.80 -25.01 8.75
CA TYR A 50 -6.76 -23.99 8.67
C TYR A 50 -5.42 -24.57 8.18
N TRP A 51 -4.98 -25.72 8.69
CA TRP A 51 -3.75 -26.39 8.23
C TRP A 51 -3.85 -26.90 6.80
N ILE A 52 -5.00 -27.46 6.42
CA ILE A 52 -5.22 -27.88 5.02
C ILE A 52 -5.12 -26.70 4.09
N TYR A 53 -5.77 -25.58 4.45
CA TYR A 53 -5.69 -24.37 3.67
C TYR A 53 -4.24 -23.86 3.54
N GLN A 54 -3.51 -23.80 4.65
CA GLN A 54 -2.09 -23.44 4.62
C GLN A 54 -1.28 -24.37 3.72
N TYR A 55 -1.49 -25.68 3.85
CA TYR A 55 -0.80 -26.68 3.02
C TYR A 55 -1.09 -26.47 1.54
N VAL A 56 -2.34 -26.27 1.17
CA VAL A 56 -2.74 -26.00 -0.24
C VAL A 56 -2.16 -24.67 -0.75
N SER A 57 -2.17 -23.64 0.10
CA SER A 57 -1.64 -22.32 -0.26
C SER A 57 -0.11 -22.30 -0.39
N LEU A 58 0.60 -23.20 0.30
CA LEU A 58 2.06 -23.31 0.28
C LEU A 58 2.60 -24.33 -0.74
N GLN A 59 1.75 -24.87 -1.65
CA GLN A 59 2.24 -25.80 -2.66
C GLN A 59 3.40 -25.21 -3.48
N PRO A 60 4.45 -25.99 -3.75
CA PRO A 60 5.57 -25.53 -4.55
C PRO A 60 5.12 -25.05 -5.94
N VAL A 61 5.81 -24.05 -6.45
CA VAL A 61 5.58 -23.58 -7.81
C VAL A 61 5.96 -24.68 -8.81
N SER A 62 5.06 -24.99 -9.75
CA SER A 62 5.29 -26.04 -10.76
C SER A 62 6.46 -25.67 -11.68
N GLU A 63 7.13 -26.67 -12.26
CA GLU A 63 8.23 -26.47 -13.21
C GLU A 63 7.79 -25.66 -14.45
N ASN A 64 6.56 -25.86 -14.92
CA ASN A 64 5.99 -25.06 -16.03
C ASN A 64 5.89 -23.57 -15.62
N SER A 65 5.50 -23.28 -14.39
CA SER A 65 5.42 -21.90 -13.89
C SER A 65 6.82 -21.27 -13.72
N LYS A 66 7.81 -22.04 -13.31
CA LYS A 66 9.20 -21.56 -13.25
C LYS A 66 9.74 -21.21 -14.65
N GLN A 67 9.55 -22.09 -15.63
CA GLN A 67 9.95 -21.84 -17.02
C GLN A 67 9.24 -20.61 -17.60
N TYR A 68 7.96 -20.45 -17.30
CA TYR A 68 7.18 -19.29 -17.69
C TYR A 68 7.77 -17.99 -17.12
N ILE A 69 8.10 -17.97 -15.82
CA ILE A 69 8.74 -16.82 -15.18
C ILE A 69 10.10 -16.49 -15.78
N HIS A 70 10.96 -17.47 -16.01
CA HIS A 70 12.25 -17.22 -16.66
C HIS A 70 12.09 -16.58 -18.05
N LYS A 71 11.11 -17.04 -18.83
CA LYS A 71 10.81 -16.44 -20.15
C LYS A 71 10.29 -15.00 -20.00
N PHE A 72 9.37 -14.75 -19.04
CA PHE A 72 8.84 -13.43 -18.78
C PHE A 72 9.94 -12.47 -18.35
N MET A 73 10.78 -12.85 -17.40
CA MET A 73 11.85 -12.00 -16.86
C MET A 73 12.91 -11.67 -17.93
N LYS A 74 13.24 -12.62 -18.80
CA LYS A 74 14.12 -12.35 -19.96
C LYS A 74 13.56 -11.27 -20.89
N GLN A 75 12.24 -11.23 -21.08
CA GLN A 75 11.58 -10.19 -21.87
C GLN A 75 11.47 -8.87 -21.09
N TYR A 76 11.19 -8.95 -19.80
CA TYR A 76 11.10 -7.82 -18.89
C TYR A 76 12.39 -6.99 -18.91
N TYR A 77 13.55 -7.59 -18.69
CA TYR A 77 14.84 -6.88 -18.69
C TYR A 77 15.19 -6.24 -20.05
N LYS A 78 14.65 -6.78 -21.16
CA LYS A 78 14.83 -6.16 -22.47
C LYS A 78 13.97 -4.93 -22.71
N ARG A 79 12.81 -4.84 -22.06
CA ARG A 79 11.81 -3.77 -22.30
C ARG A 79 11.93 -2.57 -21.37
N LYS A 80 12.33 -2.79 -20.12
CA LYS A 80 12.38 -1.73 -19.11
C LYS A 80 13.61 -0.85 -19.32
N LYS A 81 13.34 0.36 -19.80
CA LYS A 81 14.33 1.45 -19.87
C LYS A 81 14.02 2.46 -18.78
N SER A 82 15.04 2.98 -18.12
CA SER A 82 14.91 4.13 -17.25
C SER A 82 14.71 5.41 -18.08
N LEU A 83 14.02 6.37 -17.51
CA LEU A 83 13.69 7.61 -18.19
C LEU A 83 14.44 8.83 -17.67
N SER A 84 15.03 8.77 -16.50
CA SER A 84 15.47 9.96 -15.78
C SER A 84 16.96 9.92 -15.43
N ASN A 85 17.72 10.87 -16.00
CA ASN A 85 19.06 11.21 -15.51
C ASN A 85 18.99 12.25 -14.36
N ASN A 86 18.03 12.14 -13.49
CA ASN A 86 17.82 13.09 -12.42
C ASN A 86 18.70 12.74 -11.20
N HIS A 87 19.88 13.36 -11.14
CA HIS A 87 20.80 13.17 -10.02
C HIS A 87 20.63 14.31 -9.01
N HIS A 88 20.13 13.98 -7.83
CA HIS A 88 20.06 14.89 -6.68
C HIS A 88 20.26 14.10 -5.38
N ASN A 89 20.61 14.81 -4.31
CA ASN A 89 20.80 14.22 -2.98
C ASN A 89 19.68 14.63 -2.01
N LYS A 90 18.48 14.92 -2.52
CA LYS A 90 17.33 15.26 -1.67
C LYS A 90 16.88 14.03 -0.86
N ASN A 91 16.48 14.26 0.37
CA ASN A 91 15.83 13.22 1.16
C ASN A 91 14.50 12.81 0.52
N LEU A 92 14.07 11.59 0.77
CA LEU A 92 12.74 11.10 0.43
C LEU A 92 11.97 10.82 1.72
N ILE A 93 10.81 11.45 1.89
CA ILE A 93 9.91 11.21 3.02
C ILE A 93 8.59 10.69 2.46
N LEU A 94 8.26 9.43 2.76
CA LEU A 94 7.00 8.80 2.40
C LEU A 94 6.09 8.75 3.63
N ILE A 95 4.98 9.47 3.57
CA ILE A 95 3.88 9.39 4.55
C ILE A 95 2.82 8.49 3.94
N LEU A 96 2.75 7.26 4.44
CA LEU A 96 1.76 6.27 4.06
C LEU A 96 0.58 6.38 5.02
N VAL A 97 -0.50 6.97 4.54
CA VAL A 97 -1.64 7.34 5.37
C VAL A 97 -2.69 6.22 5.35
N GLU A 98 -2.97 5.69 6.53
CA GLU A 98 -3.98 4.65 6.77
C GLU A 98 -5.34 5.07 6.19
N SER A 99 -5.86 4.26 5.27
CA SER A 99 -7.20 4.38 4.68
C SER A 99 -7.52 5.75 4.04
N LEU A 100 -6.51 6.55 3.63
CA LEU A 100 -6.75 7.84 2.98
C LEU A 100 -7.23 7.64 1.54
N GLN A 101 -8.40 8.17 1.25
CA GLN A 101 -9.00 8.11 -0.08
C GLN A 101 -9.07 9.48 -0.77
N SER A 102 -8.95 9.47 -2.08
CA SER A 102 -8.92 10.69 -2.89
C SER A 102 -10.20 11.53 -2.76
N TRP A 103 -11.35 10.89 -2.57
CA TRP A 103 -12.62 11.60 -2.42
C TRP A 103 -12.73 12.46 -1.15
N ALA A 104 -11.90 12.19 -0.11
CA ALA A 104 -11.84 13.02 1.09
C ALA A 104 -11.11 14.34 0.86
N ILE A 105 -10.28 14.44 -0.20
CA ILE A 105 -9.56 15.65 -0.57
C ILE A 105 -10.53 16.58 -1.33
N ASN A 106 -10.50 17.87 -1.00
CA ASN A 106 -11.44 18.90 -1.45
C ASN A 106 -12.91 18.70 -0.99
N LEU A 107 -13.18 17.67 -0.15
CA LEU A 107 -14.51 17.46 0.40
C LEU A 107 -14.86 18.54 1.43
N LYS A 108 -16.09 19.06 1.31
CA LYS A 108 -16.67 20.00 2.29
C LYS A 108 -17.99 19.43 2.82
N ILE A 109 -18.13 19.43 4.14
CA ILE A 109 -19.37 19.05 4.83
C ILE A 109 -19.97 20.32 5.43
N GLU A 110 -21.10 20.78 4.89
CA GLU A 110 -21.74 22.04 5.29
C GLU A 110 -20.75 23.22 5.37
N GLY A 111 -19.89 23.34 4.36
CA GLY A 111 -18.88 24.40 4.23
C GLY A 111 -17.57 24.14 4.99
N GLN A 112 -17.49 23.14 5.85
CA GLN A 112 -16.26 22.76 6.57
C GLN A 112 -15.42 21.80 5.71
N GLU A 113 -14.18 22.16 5.44
CA GLU A 113 -13.21 21.30 4.73
C GLU A 113 -12.79 20.12 5.61
N VAL A 114 -12.69 18.93 4.99
CA VAL A 114 -12.20 17.72 5.66
C VAL A 114 -10.67 17.73 5.72
N THR A 115 -10.01 18.09 4.62
CA THR A 115 -8.55 18.10 4.50
C THR A 115 -8.03 19.47 4.11
N PRO A 116 -8.19 20.52 4.96
CA PRO A 116 -7.85 21.89 4.56
C PRO A 116 -6.37 22.06 4.17
N TYR A 117 -5.45 21.37 4.84
CA TYR A 117 -4.04 21.47 4.51
C TYR A 117 -3.69 20.74 3.21
N MET A 118 -4.16 19.53 2.98
CA MET A 118 -3.95 18.83 1.72
C MET A 118 -4.60 19.58 0.56
N ASN A 119 -5.77 20.21 0.77
CA ASN A 119 -6.44 21.08 -0.20
C ASN A 119 -5.61 22.31 -0.57
N GLU A 120 -4.80 22.82 0.35
CA GLU A 120 -3.87 23.94 0.13
C GLU A 120 -2.64 23.47 -0.66
N ILE A 121 -1.95 22.42 -0.19
CA ILE A 121 -0.67 21.99 -0.78
C ILE A 121 -0.82 21.46 -2.21
N ILE A 122 -1.94 20.83 -2.57
CA ILE A 122 -2.15 20.35 -3.96
C ILE A 122 -2.31 21.48 -4.98
N LYS A 123 -2.46 22.73 -4.53
CA LYS A 123 -2.53 23.93 -5.40
C LYS A 123 -1.16 24.57 -5.61
N ASP A 124 -0.15 24.16 -4.84
CA ASP A 124 1.21 24.67 -4.98
C ASP A 124 1.81 24.19 -6.30
N SER A 125 2.49 25.09 -7.01
CA SER A 125 3.07 24.84 -8.34
C SER A 125 4.23 23.82 -8.32
N THR A 126 4.82 23.57 -7.14
CA THR A 126 5.88 22.57 -6.91
C THR A 126 5.33 21.22 -6.51
N THR A 127 4.02 21.10 -6.33
CA THR A 127 3.33 19.89 -5.92
C THR A 127 2.65 19.22 -7.12
N LEU A 128 2.85 17.92 -7.26
CA LEU A 128 2.09 17.10 -8.20
C LEU A 128 1.02 16.31 -7.43
N TYR A 129 -0.18 16.27 -7.97
CA TYR A 129 -1.30 15.54 -7.38
C TYR A 129 -1.94 14.61 -8.40
N PHE A 130 -1.96 13.31 -8.07
CA PHE A 130 -2.59 12.25 -8.85
C PHE A 130 -3.76 11.67 -8.05
N PRO A 131 -5.01 12.05 -8.34
CA PRO A 131 -6.18 11.62 -7.57
C PRO A 131 -6.67 10.21 -7.91
N LYS A 132 -6.18 9.59 -8.98
CA LYS A 132 -6.75 8.37 -9.56
C LYS A 132 -5.79 7.19 -9.47
N ILE A 133 -5.21 6.97 -8.28
CA ILE A 133 -4.41 5.77 -8.03
C ILE A 133 -5.33 4.65 -7.55
N VAL A 134 -5.39 3.58 -8.32
CA VAL A 134 -6.19 2.39 -8.01
C VAL A 134 -5.42 1.52 -7.01
N PRO A 135 -5.94 1.32 -5.78
CA PRO A 135 -5.29 0.46 -4.80
C PRO A 135 -5.27 -0.99 -5.27
N GLN A 136 -4.19 -1.69 -4.96
CA GLN A 136 -3.97 -3.07 -5.41
C GLN A 136 -3.72 -4.04 -4.25
N VAL A 137 -4.02 -3.61 -3.04
CA VAL A 137 -3.90 -4.46 -1.85
C VAL A 137 -4.93 -5.60 -1.86
N LYS A 138 -4.59 -6.68 -1.17
CA LYS A 138 -5.44 -7.83 -0.95
C LYS A 138 -5.51 -8.19 0.53
N ASP A 139 -5.17 -9.43 0.86
CA ASP A 139 -5.30 -9.99 2.20
C ASP A 139 -4.32 -9.36 3.21
N GLY A 140 -3.23 -8.80 2.73
CA GLY A 140 -2.20 -8.13 3.55
C GLY A 140 -2.48 -6.65 3.86
N ARG A 141 -3.51 -6.02 3.26
CA ARG A 141 -3.92 -4.65 3.53
C ARG A 141 -2.74 -3.66 3.57
N SER A 142 -2.53 -2.94 4.67
CA SER A 142 -1.42 -1.97 4.82
C SER A 142 -0.04 -2.60 4.60
N SER A 143 0.13 -3.89 4.92
CA SER A 143 1.39 -4.61 4.62
C SER A 143 1.57 -4.88 3.13
N ASP A 144 0.47 -5.10 2.37
CA ASP A 144 0.53 -5.20 0.91
C ASP A 144 0.86 -3.85 0.27
N ALA A 145 0.33 -2.75 0.79
CA ALA A 145 0.69 -1.41 0.32
C ALA A 145 2.18 -1.13 0.49
N GLN A 146 2.75 -1.52 1.65
CA GLN A 146 4.19 -1.41 1.89
C GLN A 146 4.99 -2.30 0.94
N LEU A 147 4.54 -3.54 0.67
CA LEU A 147 5.15 -4.40 -0.36
C LEU A 147 5.15 -3.71 -1.72
N ILE A 148 3.98 -3.27 -2.19
CA ILE A 148 3.79 -2.67 -3.51
C ILE A 148 4.71 -1.45 -3.69
N ILE A 149 4.66 -0.52 -2.74
CA ILE A 149 5.37 0.76 -2.83
C ILE A 149 6.88 0.58 -2.66
N ASN A 150 7.33 -0.38 -1.85
CA ASN A 150 8.76 -0.59 -1.63
C ASN A 150 9.40 -1.55 -2.63
N THR A 151 8.64 -2.43 -3.29
CA THR A 151 9.23 -3.46 -4.15
C THR A 151 8.76 -3.44 -5.60
N GLY A 152 7.67 -2.75 -5.90
CA GLY A 152 7.07 -2.79 -7.24
C GLY A 152 6.52 -4.17 -7.62
N LEU A 153 6.28 -5.04 -6.64
CA LEU A 153 5.59 -6.31 -6.78
C LEU A 153 4.12 -6.15 -6.38
N LEU A 154 3.25 -6.95 -6.95
CA LEU A 154 1.85 -7.04 -6.55
C LEU A 154 1.70 -8.10 -5.43
N PRO A 155 0.65 -8.02 -4.58
CA PRO A 155 0.41 -8.98 -3.52
C PRO A 155 0.21 -10.40 -4.04
N LEU A 156 0.33 -11.37 -3.15
CA LEU A 156 -0.05 -12.75 -3.43
C LEU A 156 -1.51 -12.82 -3.89
N MET A 157 -1.80 -13.76 -4.79
CA MET A 157 -3.19 -14.01 -5.20
C MET A 157 -4.05 -14.50 -4.02
N THR A 158 -3.43 -15.13 -3.04
CA THR A 158 -4.08 -15.64 -1.82
C THR A 158 -3.12 -15.51 -0.64
N GLY A 159 -3.60 -14.95 0.46
CA GLY A 159 -2.84 -14.73 1.70
C GLY A 159 -1.95 -13.48 1.64
N ALA A 160 -1.42 -13.08 2.78
CA ALA A 160 -0.57 -11.92 2.91
C ALA A 160 0.90 -12.27 2.69
N ALA A 161 1.58 -11.51 1.83
CA ALA A 161 3.01 -11.70 1.58
C ALA A 161 3.84 -11.46 2.86
N SER A 162 3.42 -10.56 3.74
CA SER A 162 4.04 -10.32 5.05
C SER A 162 4.02 -11.54 5.97
N SER A 163 3.08 -12.47 5.79
CA SER A 163 3.01 -13.73 6.55
C SER A 163 3.72 -14.87 5.85
N LEU A 164 3.56 -15.00 4.54
CA LEU A 164 4.02 -16.16 3.77
C LEU A 164 5.41 -15.98 3.17
N CYS A 165 5.82 -14.74 2.91
CA CYS A 165 7.05 -14.39 2.20
C CYS A 165 7.92 -13.42 3.02
N ALA A 166 7.71 -13.29 4.33
CA ALA A 166 8.38 -12.31 5.19
C ALA A 166 9.92 -12.42 5.17
N THR A 167 10.45 -13.59 4.83
CA THR A 167 11.89 -13.89 4.78
C THR A 167 12.44 -13.95 3.35
N ASN A 168 11.64 -13.56 2.37
CA ASN A 168 12.11 -13.50 0.98
C ASN A 168 13.16 -12.40 0.81
N THR A 169 13.97 -12.55 -0.24
CA THR A 169 14.80 -11.47 -0.76
C THR A 169 13.98 -10.63 -1.73
N PHE A 170 13.97 -9.34 -1.53
CA PHE A 170 13.19 -8.43 -2.37
C PHE A 170 14.12 -7.43 -3.08
N PRO A 171 13.91 -7.19 -4.38
CA PRO A 171 14.42 -5.97 -5.00
C PRO A 171 13.55 -4.81 -4.50
N SER A 172 14.17 -3.73 -4.03
CA SER A 172 13.41 -2.72 -3.32
C SER A 172 13.91 -1.30 -3.51
N LEU A 173 13.06 -0.32 -3.19
CA LEU A 173 13.41 1.09 -3.14
C LEU A 173 14.51 1.38 -2.10
N PRO A 174 14.44 0.84 -0.85
CA PRO A 174 15.55 0.94 0.10
C PRO A 174 16.88 0.43 -0.48
N SER A 175 16.88 -0.70 -1.17
CA SER A 175 18.10 -1.27 -1.79
C SER A 175 18.61 -0.40 -2.93
N ALA A 176 17.72 0.11 -3.79
CA ALA A 176 18.10 1.02 -4.87
C ALA A 176 18.70 2.33 -4.34
N LEU A 177 18.14 2.88 -3.27
CA LEU A 177 18.63 4.10 -2.62
C LEU A 177 19.93 3.87 -1.86
N LYS A 178 20.13 2.67 -1.29
CA LYS A 178 21.39 2.29 -0.64
C LYS A 178 22.57 2.33 -1.63
N GLU A 179 22.38 1.93 -2.89
CA GLU A 179 23.41 2.05 -3.95
C GLU A 179 23.81 3.51 -4.20
N LYS A 180 22.93 4.47 -3.84
CA LYS A 180 23.17 5.91 -3.93
C LYS A 180 23.62 6.54 -2.60
N GLY A 181 23.93 5.74 -1.58
CA GLY A 181 24.42 6.23 -0.29
C GLY A 181 23.35 6.71 0.69
N TYR A 182 22.07 6.38 0.47
CA TYR A 182 20.97 6.73 1.38
C TYR A 182 20.91 5.78 2.57
N THR A 183 20.55 6.33 3.73
CA THR A 183 20.06 5.56 4.88
C THR A 183 18.52 5.44 4.80
N SER A 184 18.00 4.22 4.90
CA SER A 184 16.55 3.97 4.83
C SER A 184 15.99 3.62 6.21
N ILE A 185 14.91 4.31 6.62
CA ILE A 185 14.33 4.25 7.96
C ILE A 185 12.82 4.05 7.84
N SER A 186 12.29 3.06 8.54
CA SER A 186 10.84 2.86 8.66
C SER A 186 10.37 3.19 10.07
N PHE A 187 9.30 3.98 10.18
CA PHE A 187 8.63 4.36 11.42
C PHE A 187 7.20 3.82 11.41
N ILE A 188 6.84 3.03 12.40
CA ILE A 188 5.51 2.44 12.53
C ILE A 188 4.94 2.69 13.92
N CYS A 189 3.63 2.90 14.01
CA CYS A 189 2.94 3.06 15.28
C CYS A 189 2.81 1.75 16.04
N ASP A 190 2.47 0.67 15.34
CA ASP A 190 2.25 -0.66 15.93
C ASP A 190 3.55 -1.36 16.35
N ASN A 191 3.40 -2.49 17.04
CA ASN A 191 4.50 -3.38 17.35
C ASN A 191 5.00 -4.08 16.08
N ARG A 192 6.32 -4.25 15.96
CA ARG A 192 6.98 -4.91 14.82
C ARG A 192 6.53 -6.34 14.54
N THR A 193 5.88 -7.00 15.51
CA THR A 193 5.31 -8.34 15.29
C THR A 193 4.02 -8.31 14.49
N PHE A 194 3.31 -7.17 14.51
CA PHE A 194 2.10 -7.00 13.73
C PHE A 194 2.46 -6.99 12.23
N TRP A 195 1.77 -7.78 11.42
CA TRP A 195 2.09 -8.00 10.01
C TRP A 195 3.53 -8.46 9.73
N ASN A 196 4.24 -9.04 10.72
CA ASN A 196 5.65 -9.39 10.61
C ASN A 196 6.56 -8.23 10.15
N GLN A 197 6.22 -7.00 10.50
CA GLN A 197 6.94 -5.80 10.02
C GLN A 197 8.42 -5.83 10.42
N GLY A 198 8.77 -6.47 11.55
CA GLY A 198 10.15 -6.67 11.94
C GLY A 198 10.98 -7.46 10.92
N HIS A 199 10.38 -8.46 10.27
CA HIS A 199 11.05 -9.26 9.24
C HIS A 199 10.95 -8.61 7.86
N THR A 200 9.77 -8.15 7.47
CA THR A 200 9.54 -7.57 6.13
C THR A 200 10.33 -6.29 5.92
N THR A 201 10.45 -5.43 6.94
CA THR A 201 11.25 -4.19 6.85
C THR A 201 12.72 -4.50 6.59
N ILE A 202 13.29 -5.51 7.27
CA ILE A 202 14.67 -5.98 7.01
C ILE A 202 14.78 -6.57 5.61
N ALA A 203 13.80 -7.40 5.22
CA ALA A 203 13.76 -8.04 3.90
C ALA A 203 13.67 -7.01 2.74
N TYR A 204 13.01 -5.87 2.97
CA TYR A 204 13.00 -4.74 2.03
C TYR A 204 14.30 -3.92 2.04
N GLY A 205 15.24 -4.22 2.94
CA GLY A 205 16.54 -3.56 2.96
C GLY A 205 16.59 -2.25 3.74
N PHE A 206 15.61 -1.93 4.57
CA PHE A 206 15.70 -0.79 5.48
C PHE A 206 16.84 -0.96 6.48
N ASN A 207 17.56 0.12 6.74
CA ASN A 207 18.65 0.14 7.73
C ASN A 207 18.10 0.14 9.16
N HIS A 208 17.01 0.85 9.40
CA HIS A 208 16.41 1.02 10.72
C HIS A 208 14.89 0.83 10.70
N LEU A 209 14.37 0.21 11.75
CA LEU A 209 12.95 0.14 12.07
C LEU A 209 12.72 0.66 13.48
N TYR A 210 11.93 1.71 13.58
CA TYR A 210 11.41 2.24 14.84
C TYR A 210 9.94 1.90 14.94
N ASP A 211 9.59 1.03 15.87
CA ASP A 211 8.23 0.60 16.14
C ASP A 211 7.67 1.18 17.45
N GLN A 212 6.38 0.96 17.70
CA GLN A 212 5.69 1.47 18.89
C GLN A 212 5.87 2.98 19.06
N MET A 213 5.85 3.72 17.95
CA MET A 213 6.06 5.17 17.94
C MET A 213 4.90 5.97 18.56
N GLN A 214 3.84 5.30 18.96
CA GLN A 214 2.71 5.84 19.70
C GLN A 214 2.89 5.62 21.23
N LYS A 215 2.24 6.46 22.05
CA LYS A 215 2.11 6.17 23.48
C LYS A 215 1.08 5.05 23.69
N GLU A 216 1.37 4.11 24.58
CA GLU A 216 0.63 2.84 24.78
C GLU A 216 -0.90 2.93 24.93
N LYS A 217 -1.46 4.10 25.22
CA LYS A 217 -2.88 4.23 25.57
C LYS A 217 -3.80 4.81 24.50
N GLU A 218 -3.28 5.40 23.42
CA GLU A 218 -4.12 6.21 22.53
C GLU A 218 -3.85 5.96 21.04
N ARG A 219 -4.22 4.76 20.58
CA ARG A 219 -4.16 4.39 19.15
C ARG A 219 -4.79 5.43 18.22
N LYS A 220 -5.77 6.18 18.71
CA LYS A 220 -6.52 7.18 17.95
C LYS A 220 -5.75 8.46 17.64
N GLU A 221 -4.74 8.79 18.45
CA GLU A 221 -3.91 10.00 18.31
C GLU A 221 -2.46 9.65 18.02
N ALA A 222 -2.24 8.47 17.45
CA ALA A 222 -0.91 7.91 17.20
C ALA A 222 -0.06 8.78 16.27
N ASP A 223 -0.66 9.42 15.26
CA ASP A 223 0.09 10.07 14.18
C ASP A 223 0.84 11.31 14.62
N GLU A 224 0.27 12.13 15.51
CA GLU A 224 1.00 13.28 16.05
C GLU A 224 2.25 12.81 16.81
N THR A 225 2.13 11.73 17.61
CA THR A 225 3.25 11.15 18.35
C THR A 225 4.27 10.51 17.42
N LEU A 226 3.83 9.81 16.36
CA LEU A 226 4.70 9.28 15.31
C LEU A 226 5.60 10.37 14.72
N PHE A 227 5.00 11.47 14.27
CA PHE A 227 5.73 12.58 13.65
C PHE A 227 6.65 13.31 14.64
N GLN A 228 6.20 13.49 15.89
CA GLN A 228 7.02 14.11 16.94
C GLN A 228 8.27 13.28 17.26
N ASN A 229 8.13 11.97 17.34
CA ASN A 229 9.23 11.07 17.69
C ASN A 229 10.16 10.79 16.49
N ALA A 230 9.66 10.81 15.25
CA ALA A 230 10.46 10.60 14.06
C ALA A 230 11.40 11.78 13.76
N LEU A 231 10.94 13.01 13.90
CA LEU A 231 11.69 14.20 13.52
C LEU A 231 13.09 14.31 14.16
N PRO A 232 13.27 14.11 15.49
CA PRO A 232 14.62 14.16 16.11
C PRO A 232 15.56 13.08 15.57
N LEU A 233 15.03 11.95 15.13
CA LEU A 233 15.84 10.87 14.53
C LEU A 233 16.28 11.25 13.12
N LEU A 234 15.38 11.79 12.29
CA LEU A 234 15.70 12.28 10.95
C LEU A 234 16.74 13.41 10.96
N LYS A 235 16.71 14.28 11.96
CA LYS A 235 17.71 15.36 12.12
C LYS A 235 19.12 14.86 12.40
N LYS A 236 19.28 13.67 12.94
CA LYS A 236 20.58 13.06 13.26
C LYS A 236 21.22 12.39 12.08
N GLU A 237 20.50 12.19 10.98
CA GLU A 237 21.03 11.55 9.78
C GLU A 237 22.04 12.48 9.09
N ASN A 238 23.24 11.97 8.85
CA ASN A 238 24.34 12.72 8.20
C ASN A 238 24.37 12.51 6.68
N SER A 239 23.66 11.53 6.16
CA SER A 239 23.54 11.22 4.74
C SER A 239 22.12 11.53 4.24
N PRO A 240 21.89 11.62 2.93
CA PRO A 240 20.53 11.66 2.44
C PRO A 240 19.79 10.41 2.92
N PHE A 241 18.52 10.56 3.29
CA PHE A 241 17.73 9.48 3.84
C PHE A 241 16.43 9.23 3.07
N TYR A 242 15.96 7.99 3.16
CA TYR A 242 14.59 7.60 2.85
C TYR A 242 13.86 7.28 4.16
N ALA A 243 12.85 8.03 4.49
CA ALA A 243 12.00 7.81 5.66
C ALA A 243 10.60 7.38 5.23
N GLN A 244 10.15 6.20 5.66
CA GLN A 244 8.78 5.75 5.55
C GLN A 244 8.08 5.92 6.90
N LEU A 245 6.98 6.69 6.94
CA LEU A 245 6.17 6.90 8.14
C LEU A 245 4.78 6.32 7.87
N VAL A 246 4.40 5.28 8.62
CA VAL A 246 3.11 4.59 8.47
C VAL A 246 2.18 5.06 9.56
N THR A 247 1.12 5.78 9.19
CA THR A 247 0.13 6.33 10.13
C THR A 247 -0.86 5.27 10.61
N LEU A 248 -1.64 5.57 11.63
CA LEU A 248 -2.57 4.62 12.24
C LEU A 248 -3.90 5.24 12.69
N SER A 249 -3.97 6.56 12.89
CA SER A 249 -5.11 7.20 13.57
C SER A 249 -6.42 7.05 12.81
N SER A 250 -6.38 6.88 11.51
CA SER A 250 -7.56 6.64 10.65
C SER A 250 -7.88 5.17 10.42
N HIS A 251 -7.36 4.25 11.27
CA HIS A 251 -7.67 2.83 11.20
C HIS A 251 -9.06 2.52 11.78
N GLU A 252 -9.77 1.56 11.17
CA GLU A 252 -11.03 1.05 11.71
C GLU A 252 -10.85 0.42 13.12
N PRO A 253 -11.91 0.31 13.94
CA PRO A 253 -13.30 0.70 13.66
C PRO A 253 -13.53 2.20 13.89
N TYR A 254 -14.34 2.80 13.02
CA TYR A 254 -14.72 4.22 13.09
C TYR A 254 -15.92 4.44 14.03
N ASN A 255 -15.97 3.75 15.14
CA ASN A 255 -17.10 3.79 16.07
C ASN A 255 -17.00 4.88 17.14
N THR A 256 -15.86 5.50 17.28
CA THR A 256 -15.60 6.56 18.28
C THR A 256 -14.79 7.68 17.62
N PRO A 257 -15.21 8.94 17.74
CA PRO A 257 -14.45 10.05 17.21
C PRO A 257 -13.09 10.19 17.93
N ILE A 258 -12.06 10.53 17.15
CA ILE A 258 -10.70 10.75 17.68
C ILE A 258 -10.63 12.04 18.45
N ILE A 259 -11.25 13.12 17.92
CA ILE A 259 -11.20 14.46 18.47
C ILE A 259 -12.61 14.94 18.74
N VAL A 260 -12.90 15.27 19.98
CA VAL A 260 -14.22 15.77 20.40
C VAL A 260 -14.48 17.20 19.91
N ASP A 261 -13.43 18.00 19.73
CA ASP A 261 -13.49 19.40 19.32
C ASP A 261 -13.49 19.62 17.80
N SER A 262 -13.47 18.55 17.00
CA SER A 262 -13.54 18.69 15.55
C SER A 262 -14.80 19.43 15.11
N PRO A 263 -14.68 20.43 14.21
CA PRO A 263 -15.83 21.12 13.63
C PRO A 263 -16.86 20.18 13.00
N LEU A 264 -16.42 19.02 12.49
CA LEU A 264 -17.28 18.01 11.90
C LEU A 264 -18.20 17.31 12.91
N MET A 265 -17.86 17.32 14.19
CA MET A 265 -18.70 16.75 15.26
C MET A 265 -20.10 17.37 15.35
N ARG A 266 -20.23 18.65 14.95
CA ARG A 266 -21.48 19.41 15.02
C ARG A 266 -22.29 19.30 13.72
N LYS A 267 -21.78 18.60 12.69
CA LYS A 267 -22.41 18.46 11.40
C LYS A 267 -23.33 17.23 11.36
N LYS A 268 -24.34 17.30 10.49
CA LYS A 268 -25.26 16.19 10.27
C LYS A 268 -24.62 15.15 9.36
N PHE A 269 -24.69 13.91 9.79
CA PHE A 269 -24.25 12.75 8.99
C PHE A 269 -25.34 11.67 9.03
N ILE A 270 -25.49 10.96 7.95
CA ILE A 270 -26.39 9.82 7.87
C ILE A 270 -25.80 8.64 8.66
N ASN A 271 -24.47 8.52 8.66
CA ASN A 271 -23.72 7.43 9.27
C ASN A 271 -22.66 7.97 10.23
N ASN A 272 -22.70 7.55 11.49
CA ASN A 272 -21.73 7.95 12.50
C ASN A 272 -20.31 7.44 12.21
N GLU A 273 -20.16 6.26 11.61
CA GLU A 273 -18.86 5.71 11.25
C GLU A 273 -18.21 6.56 10.15
N ALA A 274 -18.97 6.97 9.13
CA ALA A 274 -18.52 7.89 8.09
C ALA A 274 -18.07 9.23 8.68
N ARG A 275 -18.85 9.79 9.62
CA ARG A 275 -18.44 11.01 10.36
C ARG A 275 -17.12 10.80 11.07
N ASN A 276 -17.00 9.72 11.83
CA ASN A 276 -15.83 9.44 12.64
C ASN A 276 -14.58 9.20 11.75
N TYR A 277 -14.75 8.53 10.61
CA TYR A 277 -13.70 8.40 9.61
C TYR A 277 -13.24 9.77 9.10
N LEU A 278 -14.16 10.64 8.69
CA LEU A 278 -13.80 11.98 8.20
C LEU A 278 -13.16 12.85 9.29
N ILE A 279 -13.55 12.69 10.54
CA ILE A 279 -12.88 13.34 11.67
C ILE A 279 -11.45 12.80 11.83
N ALA A 280 -11.27 11.49 11.67
CA ALA A 280 -9.94 10.87 11.70
C ALA A 280 -9.05 11.39 10.59
N ILE A 281 -9.56 11.46 9.36
CA ILE A 281 -8.83 12.04 8.21
C ILE A 281 -8.51 13.53 8.44
N GLN A 282 -9.43 14.31 9.01
CA GLN A 282 -9.16 15.71 9.37
C GLN A 282 -8.06 15.83 10.43
N TYR A 283 -8.01 14.89 11.37
CA TYR A 283 -6.94 14.83 12.36
C TYR A 283 -5.59 14.52 11.69
N VAL A 284 -5.54 13.52 10.80
CA VAL A 284 -4.33 13.18 10.04
C VAL A 284 -3.84 14.37 9.20
N ASP A 285 -4.74 15.05 8.51
CA ASP A 285 -4.42 16.28 7.74
C ASP A 285 -3.72 17.33 8.61
N ARG A 286 -4.22 17.54 9.84
CA ARG A 286 -3.61 18.44 10.83
C ARG A 286 -2.24 17.95 11.30
N CYS A 287 -2.08 16.66 11.55
CA CYS A 287 -0.79 16.08 11.94
C CYS A 287 0.25 16.21 10.83
N VAL A 288 -0.14 15.98 9.58
CA VAL A 288 0.72 16.19 8.39
C VAL A 288 1.13 17.65 8.28
N LYS A 289 0.19 18.60 8.46
CA LYS A 289 0.50 20.03 8.49
C LYS A 289 1.58 20.35 9.52
N HIS A 290 1.38 19.95 10.76
CA HIS A 290 2.34 20.21 11.86
C HIS A 290 3.70 19.58 11.57
N PHE A 291 3.73 18.38 11.02
CA PHE A 291 4.99 17.72 10.66
C PHE A 291 5.74 18.51 9.59
N ILE A 292 5.07 18.92 8.52
CA ILE A 292 5.69 19.72 7.45
C ILE A 292 6.15 21.08 7.96
N GLU A 293 5.37 21.76 8.79
CA GLU A 293 5.78 23.02 9.43
C GLU A 293 7.04 22.84 10.27
N ARG A 294 7.15 21.72 10.99
CA ARG A 294 8.37 21.38 11.78
C ARG A 294 9.55 21.06 10.85
N LEU A 295 9.34 20.33 9.76
CA LEU A 295 10.38 20.10 8.74
C LEU A 295 10.93 21.41 8.18
N LYS A 296 10.06 22.40 7.92
CA LYS A 296 10.45 23.75 7.48
C LYS A 296 11.29 24.45 8.55
N LYS A 297 10.84 24.45 9.82
CA LYS A 297 11.56 25.05 10.94
C LYS A 297 12.94 24.43 11.17
N GLU A 298 13.08 23.13 10.95
CA GLU A 298 14.31 22.40 11.14
C GLU A 298 15.22 22.38 9.90
N GLY A 299 14.85 23.05 8.80
CA GLY A 299 15.63 23.15 7.57
C GLY A 299 15.67 21.86 6.73
N LEU A 300 14.78 20.89 7.01
CA LEU A 300 14.72 19.64 6.26
C LEU A 300 13.79 19.71 5.05
N TYR A 301 12.81 20.63 5.03
CA TYR A 301 11.76 20.70 4.01
C TYR A 301 12.31 20.94 2.61
N GLU A 302 13.18 21.94 2.44
CA GLU A 302 13.70 22.36 1.12
C GLU A 302 14.59 21.26 0.50
N ASN A 303 15.25 20.48 1.34
CA ASN A 303 16.09 19.36 0.93
C ASN A 303 15.35 18.00 0.94
N SER A 304 14.03 18.02 0.95
CA SER A 304 13.21 16.80 0.95
C SER A 304 12.17 16.80 -0.15
N ILE A 305 11.99 15.65 -0.78
CA ILE A 305 10.81 15.30 -1.56
C ILE A 305 9.86 14.57 -0.62
N ILE A 306 8.63 15.08 -0.48
CA ILE A 306 7.67 14.51 0.46
C ILE A 306 6.53 13.89 -0.34
N ILE A 307 6.27 12.63 -0.07
CA ILE A 307 5.19 11.85 -0.65
C ILE A 307 4.10 11.65 0.38
N ILE A 308 2.85 11.91 0.00
CA ILE A 308 1.67 11.56 0.79
C ILE A 308 0.79 10.68 -0.08
N THR A 309 0.49 9.47 0.38
CA THR A 309 -0.41 8.54 -0.32
C THR A 309 -1.22 7.72 0.66
N GLY A 310 -2.41 7.28 0.26
CA GLY A 310 -3.17 6.29 1.00
C GLY A 310 -2.58 4.88 0.83
N ASP A 311 -2.70 4.04 1.84
CA ASP A 311 -2.30 2.65 1.75
C ASP A 311 -3.36 1.78 1.06
N HIS A 312 -4.62 1.96 1.39
CA HIS A 312 -5.76 1.27 0.79
C HIS A 312 -7.08 2.03 0.99
N GLU A 313 -8.14 1.47 0.43
CA GLU A 313 -9.49 1.95 0.65
C GLU A 313 -9.98 1.71 2.09
N GLN A 314 -10.85 2.59 2.60
CA GLN A 314 -11.57 2.35 3.84
C GLN A 314 -12.48 1.09 3.71
N MET A 315 -12.78 0.43 4.82
CA MET A 315 -13.20 -0.96 4.79
C MET A 315 -14.71 -1.23 4.83
N THR A 316 -15.52 -0.47 5.56
CA THR A 316 -16.74 -1.08 6.08
C THR A 316 -17.99 -0.22 6.14
N PHE A 317 -17.98 1.04 5.74
CA PHE A 317 -19.19 1.87 5.84
C PHE A 317 -19.66 2.40 4.48
N ASN A 318 -20.92 2.77 4.42
CA ASN A 318 -21.43 3.61 3.35
C ASN A 318 -20.68 4.96 3.41
N ASN A 319 -20.44 5.59 2.26
CA ASN A 319 -19.82 6.90 2.22
C ASN A 319 -20.64 7.93 3.05
N TYR A 320 -20.10 9.15 3.20
CA TYR A 320 -20.71 10.21 4.00
C TYR A 320 -22.14 10.61 3.56
N GLU A 321 -22.55 10.29 2.33
CA GLU A 321 -23.89 10.52 1.78
C GLU A 321 -24.82 9.30 1.95
N GLY A 322 -24.39 8.24 2.63
CA GLY A 322 -25.14 6.99 2.79
C GLY A 322 -25.09 6.07 1.56
N ARG A 323 -24.28 6.36 0.56
CA ARG A 323 -24.05 5.48 -0.59
C ARG A 323 -23.16 4.32 -0.19
N VAL A 324 -23.52 3.14 -0.61
CA VAL A 324 -22.65 1.98 -0.51
C VAL A 324 -21.49 2.18 -1.50
N GLN A 325 -20.25 1.98 -1.05
CA GLN A 325 -19.10 1.97 -1.92
C GLN A 325 -19.22 0.82 -2.93
N GLN A 326 -19.58 1.14 -4.15
CA GLN A 326 -19.91 0.15 -5.19
C GLN A 326 -18.97 0.20 -6.38
N THR A 327 -18.27 1.31 -6.58
CA THR A 327 -17.40 1.52 -7.74
C THR A 327 -15.93 1.56 -7.34
N VAL A 328 -15.06 1.30 -8.29
CA VAL A 328 -13.61 1.41 -8.07
C VAL A 328 -13.19 2.86 -7.86
N GLU A 329 -13.93 3.80 -8.44
CA GLU A 329 -13.69 5.24 -8.31
C GLU A 329 -13.85 5.71 -6.85
N ASP A 330 -14.72 5.06 -6.08
CA ASP A 330 -14.86 5.33 -4.64
C ASP A 330 -13.66 4.84 -3.82
N CYS A 331 -12.78 4.03 -4.41
CA CYS A 331 -11.63 3.41 -3.73
C CYS A 331 -10.30 4.11 -3.99
N PHE A 332 -10.22 5.09 -4.91
CA PHE A 332 -8.95 5.72 -5.27
C PHE A 332 -8.22 6.29 -4.06
N VAL A 333 -6.90 6.07 -4.04
CA VAL A 333 -6.01 6.72 -3.09
C VAL A 333 -5.26 7.87 -3.77
N PRO A 334 -4.95 8.97 -3.05
CA PRO A 334 -4.17 10.06 -3.61
C PRO A 334 -2.70 9.70 -3.69
N PHE A 335 -1.98 10.28 -4.66
CA PHE A 335 -0.53 10.31 -4.70
C PHE A 335 -0.10 11.76 -4.88
N ILE A 336 0.44 12.35 -3.81
CA ILE A 336 0.86 13.75 -3.73
C ILE A 336 2.38 13.77 -3.62
N ILE A 337 3.04 14.55 -4.46
CA ILE A 337 4.49 14.72 -4.48
C ILE A 337 4.81 16.19 -4.25
N ILE A 338 5.30 16.53 -3.07
CA ILE A 338 5.70 17.90 -2.70
C ILE A 338 7.19 18.08 -3.02
N ASN A 339 7.59 19.25 -3.48
CA ASN A 339 8.95 19.59 -3.91
C ASN A 339 9.46 18.68 -5.04
N SER A 340 8.57 18.29 -5.96
CA SER A 340 8.92 17.43 -7.08
C SER A 340 9.96 18.08 -7.98
N PRO A 341 11.13 17.43 -8.23
CA PRO A 341 12.09 17.89 -9.22
C PRO A 341 11.66 17.58 -10.66
N LEU A 342 10.68 16.70 -10.82
CA LEU A 342 10.12 16.30 -12.10
C LEU A 342 8.74 16.92 -12.32
N LYS A 343 8.37 17.05 -13.59
CA LYS A 343 7.02 17.48 -14.01
C LYS A 343 6.29 16.29 -14.63
N SER A 344 4.97 16.26 -14.50
CA SER A 344 4.11 15.30 -15.19
C SER A 344 2.91 16.02 -15.80
N LYS A 345 2.56 15.66 -17.04
CA LYS A 345 1.30 16.08 -17.69
C LYS A 345 0.15 15.10 -17.45
N ASN A 346 0.42 13.99 -16.75
CA ASN A 346 -0.49 12.84 -16.66
C ASN A 346 -1.32 12.82 -15.37
N THR A 347 -1.47 13.97 -14.69
CA THR A 347 -2.11 14.04 -13.35
C THR A 347 -3.57 13.57 -13.32
N ASN A 348 -4.26 13.53 -14.46
CA ASN A 348 -5.64 13.05 -14.56
C ASN A 348 -5.78 11.59 -15.08
N CYS A 349 -4.66 10.92 -15.37
CA CYS A 349 -4.68 9.53 -15.82
C CYS A 349 -4.94 8.57 -14.66
N TYR A 350 -5.43 7.38 -15.00
CA TYR A 350 -5.55 6.26 -14.07
C TYR A 350 -4.20 5.56 -13.95
N PHE A 351 -3.78 5.34 -12.71
CA PHE A 351 -2.58 4.59 -12.37
C PHE A 351 -2.90 3.49 -11.36
N SER A 352 -2.10 2.46 -11.37
CA SER A 352 -2.12 1.40 -10.37
C SER A 352 -1.21 1.77 -9.19
N GLN A 353 -1.48 1.27 -8.01
CA GLN A 353 -0.63 1.51 -6.84
C GLN A 353 0.82 1.04 -7.06
N VAL A 354 1.04 -0.03 -7.85
CA VAL A 354 2.37 -0.52 -8.22
C VAL A 354 3.17 0.47 -9.08
N ASP A 355 2.50 1.43 -9.72
CA ASP A 355 3.13 2.49 -10.52
C ASP A 355 3.88 3.50 -9.62
N ILE A 356 3.52 3.59 -8.33
CA ILE A 356 4.20 4.45 -7.35
C ILE A 356 5.67 4.03 -7.20
N TYR A 357 5.98 2.73 -7.08
CA TYR A 357 7.37 2.27 -6.97
C TYR A 357 8.23 2.71 -8.15
N THR A 358 7.76 2.47 -9.37
CA THR A 358 8.49 2.85 -10.59
C THR A 358 8.68 4.37 -10.66
N SER A 359 7.65 5.13 -10.25
CA SER A 359 7.71 6.59 -10.19
C SER A 359 8.71 7.11 -9.16
N LEU A 360 8.82 6.44 -8.00
CA LEU A 360 9.79 6.79 -6.96
C LEU A 360 11.22 6.49 -7.41
N LEU A 361 11.47 5.40 -8.16
CA LEU A 361 12.78 5.14 -8.75
C LEU A 361 13.21 6.26 -9.72
N ASP A 362 12.30 6.69 -10.59
CA ASP A 362 12.57 7.79 -11.54
C ASP A 362 12.77 9.12 -10.79
N LEU A 363 11.91 9.40 -9.81
CA LEU A 363 11.97 10.60 -8.99
C LEU A 363 13.32 10.74 -8.28
N MET A 364 13.85 9.62 -7.80
CA MET A 364 15.13 9.55 -7.06
C MET A 364 16.33 9.26 -7.95
N GLY A 365 16.15 9.19 -9.27
CA GLY A 365 17.23 8.93 -10.23
C GLY A 365 17.91 7.56 -10.02
N CYS A 366 17.13 6.52 -9.72
CA CYS A 366 17.61 5.14 -9.55
C CYS A 366 17.56 4.34 -10.86
N ASP A 367 17.99 4.96 -11.96
CA ASP A 367 17.90 4.40 -13.31
C ASP A 367 18.88 3.26 -13.57
N SER A 368 19.95 3.14 -12.82
CA SER A 368 20.86 1.99 -12.88
C SER A 368 20.35 0.76 -12.13
N TYR A 369 19.39 0.92 -11.21
CA TYR A 369 18.90 -0.20 -10.43
C TYR A 369 18.23 -1.26 -11.33
N PHE A 370 18.61 -2.52 -11.17
CA PHE A 370 18.22 -3.61 -12.10
C PHE A 370 16.72 -3.89 -12.16
N TRP A 371 15.98 -3.68 -11.07
CA TRP A 371 14.55 -3.94 -10.98
C TRP A 371 13.76 -2.63 -11.04
N LYS A 372 12.86 -2.53 -12.03
CA LYS A 372 12.03 -1.32 -12.26
C LYS A 372 10.58 -1.48 -11.79
N GLY A 373 10.24 -2.59 -11.13
CA GLY A 373 8.86 -2.90 -10.75
C GLY A 373 7.99 -3.38 -11.91
N LEU A 374 6.80 -3.84 -11.60
CA LEU A 374 5.80 -4.28 -12.57
C LEU A 374 4.92 -3.12 -13.09
N GLY A 375 5.01 -1.95 -12.45
CA GLY A 375 4.29 -0.74 -12.82
C GLY A 375 4.95 0.06 -13.94
N GLU A 376 4.37 1.22 -14.21
CA GLU A 376 4.89 2.27 -15.10
C GLU A 376 5.08 3.57 -14.32
N SER A 377 5.97 4.43 -14.76
CA SER A 377 6.19 5.72 -14.10
C SER A 377 5.13 6.75 -14.51
N VAL A 378 4.64 7.53 -13.53
CA VAL A 378 3.74 8.67 -13.79
C VAL A 378 4.43 9.79 -14.56
N PHE A 379 5.74 9.75 -14.68
CA PHE A 379 6.55 10.72 -15.42
C PHE A 379 6.78 10.32 -16.88
N ASN A 380 6.36 9.14 -17.30
CA ASN A 380 6.45 8.73 -18.70
C ASN A 380 5.65 9.67 -19.60
N ASN A 381 6.15 9.90 -20.82
CA ASN A 381 5.44 10.71 -21.81
C ASN A 381 4.14 10.02 -22.26
N ASP A 382 4.21 8.71 -22.46
CA ASP A 382 3.10 7.87 -22.90
C ASP A 382 2.77 6.87 -21.80
N VAL A 383 1.76 7.20 -20.99
CA VAL A 383 1.23 6.31 -19.95
C VAL A 383 0.06 5.51 -20.46
N SER A 384 -0.13 4.32 -19.91
CA SER A 384 -1.19 3.41 -20.35
C SER A 384 -2.61 3.90 -20.04
N ASN A 385 -2.75 4.81 -19.08
CA ASN A 385 -4.05 5.28 -18.56
C ASN A 385 -5.00 4.12 -18.23
N TYR A 386 -4.45 3.07 -17.64
CA TYR A 386 -5.13 1.83 -17.31
C TYR A 386 -4.60 1.24 -16.01
N ALA A 387 -5.47 0.83 -15.14
CA ALA A 387 -5.15 0.20 -13.88
C ALA A 387 -6.01 -1.05 -13.65
N THR A 388 -5.55 -1.94 -12.75
CA THR A 388 -6.30 -3.12 -12.33
C THR A 388 -6.53 -3.09 -10.82
N PHE A 389 -7.78 -3.24 -10.41
CA PHE A 389 -8.17 -3.36 -9.02
C PHE A 389 -8.36 -4.84 -8.67
N ARG A 390 -7.61 -5.36 -7.69
CA ARG A 390 -7.70 -6.74 -7.19
C ARG A 390 -7.65 -7.82 -8.28
N ALA A 391 -6.85 -7.62 -9.31
CA ALA A 391 -6.63 -8.51 -10.45
C ALA A 391 -7.82 -8.73 -11.41
N ASN A 392 -9.04 -8.33 -11.05
CA ASN A 392 -10.24 -8.72 -11.81
C ASN A 392 -11.04 -7.53 -12.34
N VAL A 393 -10.85 -6.33 -11.79
CA VAL A 393 -11.59 -5.14 -12.20
C VAL A 393 -10.64 -4.17 -12.88
N ALA A 394 -10.96 -3.80 -14.10
CA ALA A 394 -10.19 -2.82 -14.87
C ALA A 394 -10.79 -1.43 -14.69
N VAL A 395 -9.91 -0.45 -14.48
CA VAL A 395 -10.21 0.98 -14.54
C VAL A 395 -9.40 1.57 -15.67
N LYS A 396 -10.02 2.26 -16.60
CA LYS A 396 -9.36 2.73 -17.82
C LYS A 396 -9.89 4.07 -18.29
N GLY A 397 -9.03 4.85 -18.92
CA GLY A 397 -9.43 5.89 -19.83
C GLY A 397 -9.97 5.34 -21.16
N GLU A 398 -10.31 6.22 -22.08
CA GLU A 398 -10.73 5.84 -23.42
C GLU A 398 -9.60 5.05 -24.14
N GLU A 399 -9.96 3.98 -24.82
CA GLU A 399 -9.10 3.19 -25.72
C GLU A 399 -7.77 2.68 -25.14
N THR A 400 -7.83 1.62 -24.31
CA THR A 400 -6.61 0.90 -23.91
C THR A 400 -6.38 -0.33 -24.77
N PRO A 401 -5.21 -0.46 -25.46
CA PRO A 401 -4.87 -1.65 -26.25
C PRO A 401 -4.90 -2.95 -25.46
N ASP A 402 -5.36 -4.03 -26.08
CA ASP A 402 -5.42 -5.37 -25.46
C ASP A 402 -4.06 -5.83 -24.93
N SER A 403 -2.97 -5.49 -25.63
CA SER A 403 -1.62 -5.84 -25.21
C SER A 403 -1.26 -5.24 -23.84
N ILE A 404 -1.70 -4.01 -23.54
CA ILE A 404 -1.49 -3.35 -22.25
C ILE A 404 -2.36 -4.01 -21.18
N ARG A 405 -3.64 -4.23 -21.48
CA ARG A 405 -4.57 -4.91 -20.56
C ARG A 405 -4.06 -6.30 -20.18
N ASN A 406 -3.66 -7.08 -21.17
CA ASN A 406 -3.13 -8.43 -20.97
C ASN A 406 -1.85 -8.40 -20.13
N TYR A 407 -0.92 -7.47 -20.41
CA TYR A 407 0.31 -7.33 -19.63
C TYR A 407 0.03 -6.99 -18.17
N LYS A 408 -0.80 -5.97 -17.88
CA LYS A 408 -1.11 -5.57 -16.50
C LYS A 408 -1.88 -6.65 -15.72
N ASN A 409 -2.75 -7.40 -16.37
CA ASN A 409 -3.40 -8.57 -15.77
C ASN A 409 -2.41 -9.71 -15.52
N GLU A 410 -1.48 -9.95 -16.46
CA GLU A 410 -0.42 -10.94 -16.32
C GLU A 410 0.52 -10.63 -15.15
N CYS A 411 0.78 -9.36 -14.86
CA CYS A 411 1.63 -8.92 -13.75
C CYS A 411 1.19 -9.48 -12.39
N TRP A 412 -0.10 -9.67 -12.16
CA TRP A 412 -0.61 -10.29 -10.93
C TRP A 412 -0.13 -11.73 -10.76
N ARG A 413 -0.28 -12.54 -11.80
CA ARG A 413 0.20 -13.92 -11.82
C ARG A 413 1.71 -13.99 -11.71
N VAL A 414 2.41 -13.13 -12.42
CA VAL A 414 3.88 -13.04 -12.40
C VAL A 414 4.35 -12.74 -10.99
N SER A 415 3.79 -11.73 -10.34
CA SER A 415 4.17 -11.36 -8.98
C SER A 415 3.93 -12.47 -7.97
N ASP A 416 2.77 -13.15 -8.03
CA ASP A 416 2.47 -14.28 -7.16
C ASP A 416 3.52 -15.38 -7.28
N ILE A 417 3.94 -15.71 -8.50
CA ILE A 417 4.94 -16.74 -8.74
C ILE A 417 6.33 -16.27 -8.28
N LEU A 418 6.74 -15.03 -8.55
CA LEU A 418 8.01 -14.46 -8.11
C LEU A 418 8.12 -14.50 -6.57
N LEU A 419 7.05 -14.14 -5.86
CA LEU A 419 6.99 -14.18 -4.40
C LEU A 419 7.09 -15.61 -3.87
N ARG A 420 6.32 -16.55 -4.43
CA ARG A 420 6.32 -17.96 -4.00
C ARG A 420 7.64 -18.67 -4.28
N MET A 421 8.35 -18.28 -5.34
CA MET A 421 9.66 -18.82 -5.67
C MET A 421 10.80 -18.21 -4.87
N ASN A 422 10.56 -17.10 -4.15
CA ASN A 422 11.64 -16.26 -3.64
C ASN A 422 12.67 -15.97 -4.76
N TYR A 423 12.16 -15.55 -5.93
CA TYR A 423 12.91 -15.47 -7.18
C TYR A 423 14.20 -14.65 -7.07
N PHE A 424 14.18 -13.57 -6.29
CA PHE A 424 15.31 -12.65 -6.16
C PHE A 424 16.37 -13.09 -5.12
N LYS A 425 16.25 -14.30 -4.57
CA LYS A 425 17.25 -14.86 -3.68
C LYS A 425 18.57 -15.17 -4.39
N GLU A 426 18.48 -15.59 -5.64
CA GLU A 426 19.65 -15.86 -6.48
C GLU A 426 20.09 -14.57 -7.19
N PRO A 427 21.40 -14.32 -7.32
CA PRO A 427 21.89 -13.15 -8.06
C PRO A 427 21.48 -13.25 -9.54
N HIS A 428 21.04 -12.15 -10.10
CA HIS A 428 20.58 -12.01 -11.49
C HIS A 428 21.50 -11.11 -12.30
#